data_72f7ee5fef8a61ae28403e0c8233aee5
#
_entry.id   72f7ee5fef8a61ae28403e0c8233aee5
#
_cell.length_a   1.000
_cell.length_b   1.000
_cell.length_c   1.000
_cell.angle_alpha   90.00
_cell.angle_beta   90.00
_cell.angle_gamma   90.00
#
_symmetry.space_group_name_H-M   'P 1'
#
loop_
_entity.id
_entity.type
_entity.pdbx_description
1 polymer ?
#
loop_
_entity_poly.entity_id
_entity_poly.type
_entity_poly.pdbx_seq_one_letter_code
_entity_poly.pdbx_strand_id
1 'polypeptide(L)'
;MREEYIGGLRTRVTGGTDGKGGGHGPLVLLLHGFGAPGDDLVSLADVLNVPAGTRFVFPEGPLSLSFGPMDARAWWLIDMARMQADRMAGRVRDLSQDIPKGLAPARETMLGFIKEVERQFGADPRTTLLGGFSQGAMLSCDVMLRTAQPY
;
A
#
# COMPACT_ATOMS: atom_id res chain seq x y z
N MET A 1 -15.80 8.72 -4.05
CA MET A 1 -14.84 8.12 -3.09
C MET A 1 -15.50 7.99 -1.73
N ARG A 2 -15.19 6.94 -0.97
CA ARG A 2 -15.56 6.76 0.45
C ARG A 2 -14.31 6.45 1.28
N GLU A 3 -14.42 6.68 2.58
CA GLU A 3 -13.37 6.38 3.55
C GLU A 3 -13.93 5.47 4.63
N GLU A 4 -13.19 4.42 4.99
CA GLU A 4 -13.62 3.42 5.97
C GLU A 4 -12.40 2.72 6.59
N TYR A 5 -12.63 1.92 7.64
CA TYR A 5 -11.60 1.05 8.21
C TYR A 5 -11.80 -0.38 7.71
N ILE A 6 -10.77 -0.96 7.08
CA ILE A 6 -10.73 -2.34 6.59
C ILE A 6 -9.52 -3.02 7.22
N GLY A 7 -9.70 -4.16 7.86
CA GLY A 7 -8.60 -4.89 8.49
C GLY A 7 -7.76 -4.06 9.46
N GLY A 8 -8.37 -3.06 10.11
CA GLY A 8 -7.69 -2.15 11.03
C GLY A 8 -6.96 -0.97 10.38
N LEU A 9 -6.92 -0.87 9.05
CA LEU A 9 -6.31 0.23 8.31
C LEU A 9 -7.37 1.22 7.83
N ARG A 10 -7.12 2.52 8.02
CA ARG A 10 -7.89 3.57 7.36
C ARG A 10 -7.69 3.45 5.86
N THR A 11 -8.76 3.42 5.11
CA THR A 11 -8.74 3.04 3.70
C THR A 11 -9.63 3.94 2.88
N ARG A 12 -9.13 4.40 1.74
CA ARG A 12 -9.92 5.14 0.76
C ARG A 12 -10.30 4.22 -0.38
N VAL A 13 -11.57 4.29 -0.79
CA VAL A 13 -12.13 3.43 -1.84
C VAL A 13 -12.82 4.29 -2.88
N THR A 14 -12.51 4.05 -4.16
CA THR A 14 -13.15 4.75 -5.29
C THR A 14 -13.32 3.81 -6.49
N GLY A 15 -13.82 4.35 -7.60
CA GLY A 15 -14.13 3.54 -8.80
C GLY A 15 -15.36 2.66 -8.60
N GLY A 16 -15.40 1.53 -9.29
CA GLY A 16 -16.59 0.68 -9.35
C GLY A 16 -17.73 1.30 -10.15
N THR A 17 -18.94 0.77 -9.97
CA THR A 17 -20.14 1.24 -10.70
C THR A 17 -20.78 2.48 -10.09
N ASP A 18 -20.41 2.84 -8.87
CA ASP A 18 -20.99 3.92 -8.07
C ASP A 18 -20.00 5.02 -7.66
N GLY A 19 -18.74 4.90 -8.11
CA GLY A 19 -17.64 5.79 -7.70
C GLY A 19 -17.18 5.58 -6.26
N LYS A 20 -17.66 4.54 -5.59
CA LYS A 20 -17.38 4.21 -4.17
C LYS A 20 -16.93 2.76 -3.97
N GLY A 21 -16.53 2.09 -5.05
CA GLY A 21 -16.07 0.71 -5.02
C GLY A 21 -17.17 -0.34 -5.13
N GLY A 22 -18.38 0.04 -5.54
CA GLY A 22 -19.49 -0.88 -5.80
C GLY A 22 -19.31 -1.69 -7.07
N GLY A 23 -20.06 -2.79 -7.17
CA GLY A 23 -19.99 -3.72 -8.31
C GLY A 23 -18.98 -4.85 -8.12
N HIS A 24 -18.68 -5.56 -9.21
CA HIS A 24 -17.84 -6.76 -9.23
C HIS A 24 -16.66 -6.67 -10.21
N GLY A 25 -16.31 -5.47 -10.65
CA GLY A 25 -15.16 -5.23 -11.54
C GLY A 25 -13.82 -5.59 -10.90
N PRO A 26 -12.72 -5.56 -11.67
CA PRO A 26 -11.38 -5.79 -11.15
C PRO A 26 -11.06 -4.89 -9.95
N LEU A 27 -10.16 -5.35 -9.09
CA LEU A 27 -9.76 -4.62 -7.90
C LEU A 27 -8.27 -4.24 -8.00
N VAL A 28 -7.95 -2.99 -7.67
CA VAL A 28 -6.59 -2.47 -7.65
C VAL A 28 -6.30 -1.95 -6.24
N LEU A 29 -5.33 -2.58 -5.56
CA LEU A 29 -4.81 -2.15 -4.27
C LEU A 29 -3.48 -1.43 -4.49
N LEU A 30 -3.38 -0.18 -4.07
CA LEU A 30 -2.16 0.63 -4.20
C LEU A 30 -1.67 1.14 -2.85
N LEU A 31 -0.42 0.79 -2.53
CA LEU A 31 0.24 1.10 -1.27
C LEU A 31 1.17 2.30 -1.45
N HIS A 32 0.98 3.35 -0.65
CA HIS A 32 1.79 4.58 -0.71
C HIS A 32 3.22 4.39 -0.22
N GLY A 33 4.09 5.34 -0.52
CA GLY A 33 5.49 5.36 -0.09
C GLY A 33 5.70 5.84 1.35
N PHE A 34 6.92 5.67 1.86
CA PHE A 34 7.33 6.18 3.17
C PHE A 34 7.19 7.71 3.23
N GLY A 35 6.54 8.21 4.25
CA GLY A 35 6.36 9.65 4.48
C GLY A 35 5.24 10.31 3.67
N ALA A 36 4.61 9.57 2.76
CA ALA A 36 3.46 10.06 2.02
C ALA A 36 2.18 10.00 2.88
N PRO A 37 1.21 10.88 2.64
CA PRO A 37 -0.12 10.75 3.24
C PRO A 37 -0.86 9.54 2.65
N GLY A 38 -1.86 9.04 3.37
CA GLY A 38 -2.61 7.86 2.95
C GLY A 38 -3.45 8.02 1.67
N ASP A 39 -3.59 9.25 1.17
CA ASP A 39 -4.31 9.58 -0.08
C ASP A 39 -3.39 9.92 -1.26
N ASP A 40 -2.09 9.80 -1.09
CA ASP A 40 -1.06 10.15 -2.10
C ASP A 40 -1.34 9.56 -3.49
N LEU A 41 -1.76 8.32 -3.55
CA LEU A 41 -1.98 7.61 -4.81
C LEU A 41 -3.43 7.65 -5.33
N VAL A 42 -4.35 8.30 -4.62
CA VAL A 42 -5.79 8.30 -4.96
C VAL A 42 -6.05 8.87 -6.36
N SER A 43 -5.32 9.91 -6.74
CA SER A 43 -5.44 10.53 -8.07
C SER A 43 -5.11 9.60 -9.24
N LEU A 44 -4.40 8.50 -8.99
CA LEU A 44 -4.11 7.50 -10.03
C LEU A 44 -5.39 6.82 -10.55
N ALA A 45 -6.44 6.73 -9.72
CA ALA A 45 -7.72 6.18 -10.16
C ALA A 45 -8.37 6.96 -11.33
N ASP A 46 -8.04 8.24 -11.45
CA ASP A 46 -8.61 9.12 -12.48
C ASP A 46 -7.78 9.14 -13.78
N VAL A 47 -6.52 8.70 -13.72
CA VAL A 47 -5.59 8.81 -14.86
C VAL A 47 -5.19 7.46 -15.45
N LEU A 48 -5.35 6.37 -14.71
CA LEU A 48 -5.04 5.03 -15.20
C LEU A 48 -6.10 4.57 -16.22
N ASN A 49 -5.62 4.09 -17.37
CA ASN A 49 -6.49 3.46 -18.36
C ASN A 49 -6.77 2.00 -17.96
N VAL A 50 -7.90 1.77 -17.31
CA VAL A 50 -8.32 0.48 -16.76
C VAL A 50 -9.71 0.09 -17.25
N PRO A 51 -10.11 -1.19 -17.19
CA PRO A 51 -11.46 -1.62 -17.55
C PRO A 51 -12.54 -0.85 -16.77
N ALA A 52 -13.67 -0.59 -17.40
CA ALA A 52 -14.81 0.04 -16.75
C ALA A 52 -15.26 -0.77 -15.52
N GLY A 53 -15.61 -0.08 -14.45
CA GLY A 53 -16.02 -0.71 -13.19
C GLY A 53 -14.86 -1.19 -12.33
N THR A 54 -13.60 -0.91 -12.68
CA THR A 54 -12.45 -1.18 -11.81
C THR A 54 -12.59 -0.43 -10.49
N ARG A 55 -12.36 -1.14 -9.40
CA ARG A 55 -12.44 -0.65 -8.02
C ARG A 55 -11.04 -0.39 -7.49
N PHE A 56 -10.84 0.73 -6.81
CA PHE A 56 -9.54 1.10 -6.25
C PHE A 56 -9.61 1.16 -4.74
N VAL A 57 -8.59 0.61 -4.09
CA VAL A 57 -8.44 0.55 -2.63
C VAL A 57 -7.06 1.05 -2.24
N PHE A 58 -7.03 2.08 -1.39
CA PHE A 58 -5.81 2.77 -0.95
C PHE A 58 -5.74 2.72 0.58
N PRO A 59 -5.12 1.67 1.15
CA PRO A 59 -4.91 1.61 2.59
C PRO A 59 -3.82 2.60 3.03
N GLU A 60 -4.01 3.17 4.21
CA GLU A 60 -3.05 4.06 4.86
C GLU A 60 -2.13 3.26 5.77
N GLY A 61 -0.82 3.49 5.66
CA GLY A 61 0.18 2.84 6.50
C GLY A 61 -0.09 3.10 7.99
N PRO A 62 0.07 2.09 8.87
CA PRO A 62 -0.37 2.18 10.26
C PRO A 62 0.45 3.16 11.11
N LEU A 63 1.69 3.45 10.69
CA LEU A 63 2.60 4.28 11.46
C LEU A 63 2.47 5.75 11.07
N SER A 64 2.15 6.62 12.04
CA SER A 64 2.20 8.07 11.87
C SER A 64 3.62 8.56 12.10
N LEU A 65 4.12 9.36 11.17
CA LEU A 65 5.44 9.99 11.26
C LEU A 65 5.26 11.46 11.62
N SER A 66 5.94 11.91 12.67
CA SER A 66 5.87 13.30 13.14
C SER A 66 6.77 14.22 12.31
N PHE A 67 6.45 14.41 11.03
CA PHE A 67 7.17 15.34 10.14
C PHE A 67 6.37 16.64 9.94
N GLY A 68 6.22 17.45 11.01
CA GLY A 68 5.49 18.72 10.93
C GLY A 68 3.97 18.55 10.75
N PRO A 69 3.30 19.49 10.05
CA PRO A 69 1.85 19.51 9.94
C PRO A 69 1.27 18.49 8.91
N MET A 70 2.10 17.77 8.20
CA MET A 70 1.66 16.81 7.20
C MET A 70 1.36 15.45 7.84
N ASP A 71 0.27 14.81 7.41
CA ASP A 71 -0.11 13.45 7.81
C ASP A 71 0.77 12.42 7.10
N ALA A 72 2.04 12.36 7.50
CA ALA A 72 3.02 11.46 6.94
C ALA A 72 2.90 10.06 7.55
N ARG A 73 2.82 9.04 6.72
CA ARG A 73 2.56 7.65 7.10
C ARG A 73 3.66 6.70 6.63
N ALA A 74 3.74 5.54 7.26
CA ALA A 74 4.70 4.51 6.87
C ALA A 74 4.19 3.10 7.18
N TRP A 75 4.72 2.11 6.45
CA TRP A 75 4.50 0.69 6.68
C TRP A 75 5.46 0.14 7.73
N TRP A 76 6.70 0.62 7.74
CA TRP A 76 7.71 0.41 8.80
C TRP A 76 8.62 1.62 8.90
N LEU A 77 9.35 1.73 10.02
CA LEU A 77 10.29 2.83 10.23
C LEU A 77 11.57 2.60 9.44
N ILE A 78 12.09 3.67 8.84
CA ILE A 78 13.40 3.72 8.17
C ILE A 78 14.30 4.60 9.02
N ASP A 79 15.54 4.14 9.26
CA ASP A 79 16.58 4.96 9.91
C ASP A 79 17.10 6.04 8.94
N MET A 80 16.35 7.13 8.86
CA MET A 80 16.66 8.26 7.98
C MET A 80 17.96 8.94 8.37
N ALA A 81 18.29 9.00 9.65
CA ALA A 81 19.52 9.63 10.14
C ALA A 81 20.74 8.84 9.65
N ARG A 82 20.71 7.53 9.74
CA ARG A 82 21.76 6.65 9.21
C ARG A 82 21.88 6.75 7.69
N MET A 83 20.75 6.75 6.99
CA MET A 83 20.72 6.90 5.54
C MET A 83 21.37 8.22 5.09
N GLN A 84 21.06 9.32 5.77
CA GLN A 84 21.63 10.64 5.48
C GLN A 84 23.13 10.67 5.79
N ALA A 85 23.56 10.11 6.91
CA ALA A 85 24.96 10.03 7.29
C ALA A 85 25.80 9.23 6.26
N ASP A 86 25.28 8.11 5.78
CA ASP A 86 25.93 7.30 4.74
C ASP A 86 26.04 8.06 3.42
N ARG A 87 24.98 8.77 3.02
CA ARG A 87 24.98 9.61 1.81
C ARG A 87 26.00 10.75 1.90
N MET A 88 26.06 11.44 3.04
CA MET A 88 27.03 12.52 3.26
C MET A 88 28.49 12.03 3.27
N ALA A 89 28.70 10.79 3.73
CA ALA A 89 30.00 10.15 3.73
C ALA A 89 30.37 9.49 2.39
N GLY A 90 29.53 9.62 1.35
CA GLY A 90 29.72 8.97 0.06
C GLY A 90 29.70 7.44 0.12
N ARG A 91 29.12 6.84 1.18
CA ARG A 91 29.05 5.40 1.32
C ARG A 91 27.85 4.85 0.57
N VAL A 92 28.11 3.97 -0.39
CA VAL A 92 27.08 3.17 -1.05
C VAL A 92 26.89 1.89 -0.21
N ARG A 93 25.71 1.71 0.36
CA ARG A 93 25.36 0.49 1.08
C ARG A 93 24.85 -0.57 0.13
N ASP A 94 25.40 -1.75 0.24
CA ASP A 94 24.79 -2.94 -0.33
C ASP A 94 23.64 -3.37 0.60
N LEU A 95 22.40 -3.20 0.12
CA LEU A 95 21.17 -3.56 0.84
C LEU A 95 20.61 -4.91 0.38
N SER A 96 21.30 -5.64 -0.49
CA SER A 96 20.80 -6.89 -1.08
C SER A 96 20.52 -7.98 -0.05
N GLN A 97 21.18 -7.93 1.11
CA GLN A 97 20.99 -8.86 2.22
C GLN A 97 20.27 -8.25 3.43
N ASP A 98 19.92 -6.96 3.35
CA ASP A 98 19.26 -6.28 4.46
C ASP A 98 17.75 -6.52 4.43
N ILE A 99 17.23 -7.10 5.52
CA ILE A 99 15.79 -7.23 5.75
C ILE A 99 15.36 -6.13 6.72
N PRO A 100 14.48 -5.20 6.31
CA PRO A 100 13.99 -4.16 7.22
C PRO A 100 13.28 -4.77 8.45
N LYS A 101 13.64 -4.29 9.65
CA LYS A 101 13.09 -4.83 10.92
C LYS A 101 11.55 -4.78 11.00
N GLY A 102 10.90 -3.85 10.33
CA GLY A 102 9.44 -3.70 10.32
C GLY A 102 8.72 -4.43 9.18
N LEU A 103 9.45 -5.05 8.25
CA LEU A 103 8.85 -5.66 7.05
C LEU A 103 7.94 -6.85 7.41
N ALA A 104 8.36 -7.74 8.30
CA ALA A 104 7.56 -8.91 8.67
C ALA A 104 6.23 -8.52 9.34
N PRO A 105 6.18 -7.65 10.36
CA PRO A 105 4.92 -7.15 10.91
C PRO A 105 4.05 -6.42 9.88
N ALA A 106 4.62 -5.62 8.98
CA ALA A 106 3.89 -4.95 7.92
C ALA A 106 3.25 -5.95 6.95
N ARG A 107 3.96 -7.02 6.60
CA ARG A 107 3.43 -8.13 5.79
C ARG A 107 2.22 -8.78 6.45
N GLU A 108 2.32 -9.15 7.73
CA GLU A 108 1.20 -9.78 8.46
C GLU A 108 -0.02 -8.87 8.49
N THR A 109 0.17 -7.58 8.73
CA THR A 109 -0.89 -6.57 8.67
C THR A 109 -1.51 -6.53 7.27
N MET A 110 -0.70 -6.53 6.22
CA MET A 110 -1.18 -6.48 4.84
C MET A 110 -1.90 -7.77 4.43
N LEU A 111 -1.41 -8.94 4.81
CA LEU A 111 -2.11 -10.20 4.55
C LEU A 111 -3.49 -10.25 5.24
N GLY A 112 -3.59 -9.77 6.46
CA GLY A 112 -4.87 -9.63 7.17
C GLY A 112 -5.81 -8.63 6.46
N PHE A 113 -5.27 -7.50 6.03
CA PHE A 113 -6.00 -6.48 5.27
C PHE A 113 -6.54 -7.03 3.95
N ILE A 114 -5.72 -7.72 3.15
CA ILE A 114 -6.13 -8.29 1.87
C ILE A 114 -7.27 -9.31 2.04
N LYS A 115 -7.19 -10.20 3.03
CA LYS A 115 -8.26 -11.15 3.34
C LYS A 115 -9.58 -10.44 3.65
N GLU A 116 -9.52 -9.34 4.37
CA GLU A 116 -10.71 -8.56 4.71
C GLU A 116 -11.27 -7.83 3.48
N VAL A 117 -10.41 -7.31 2.61
CA VAL A 117 -10.79 -6.73 1.31
C VAL A 117 -11.48 -7.80 0.43
N GLU A 118 -10.89 -8.98 0.29
CA GLU A 118 -11.48 -10.09 -0.47
C GLU A 118 -12.88 -10.44 0.05
N ARG A 119 -13.02 -10.55 1.37
CA ARG A 119 -14.29 -10.85 2.00
C ARG A 119 -15.34 -9.75 1.78
N GLN A 120 -14.96 -8.48 1.97
CA GLN A 120 -15.87 -7.34 1.92
C GLN A 120 -16.30 -7.00 0.49
N PHE A 121 -15.40 -7.10 -0.47
CA PHE A 121 -15.65 -6.74 -1.87
C PHE A 121 -16.02 -7.94 -2.75
N GLY A 122 -15.98 -9.17 -2.22
CA GLY A 122 -16.12 -10.38 -3.03
C GLY A 122 -15.06 -10.42 -4.14
N ALA A 123 -13.82 -9.99 -3.82
CA ALA A 123 -12.77 -9.87 -4.81
C ALA A 123 -12.16 -11.24 -5.12
N ASP A 124 -11.93 -11.50 -6.42
CA ASP A 124 -11.18 -12.68 -6.88
C ASP A 124 -9.70 -12.30 -6.98
N PRO A 125 -8.77 -13.03 -6.31
CA PRO A 125 -7.33 -12.79 -6.43
C PRO A 125 -6.83 -12.72 -7.88
N ARG A 126 -7.42 -13.50 -8.79
CA ARG A 126 -7.05 -13.52 -10.21
C ARG A 126 -7.42 -12.24 -10.98
N THR A 127 -8.28 -11.41 -10.43
CA THR A 127 -8.67 -10.11 -10.97
C THR A 127 -8.35 -8.98 -10.01
N THR A 128 -7.47 -9.24 -9.05
CA THR A 128 -6.95 -8.28 -8.09
C THR A 128 -5.49 -7.96 -8.42
N LEU A 129 -5.17 -6.68 -8.51
CA LEU A 129 -3.81 -6.19 -8.67
C LEU A 129 -3.35 -5.60 -7.33
N LEU A 130 -2.20 -6.05 -6.85
CA LEU A 130 -1.52 -5.46 -5.70
C LEU A 130 -0.28 -4.73 -6.19
N GLY A 131 -0.14 -3.46 -5.82
CA GLY A 131 0.99 -2.64 -6.22
C GLY A 131 1.25 -1.50 -5.24
N GLY A 132 2.18 -0.63 -5.59
CA GLY A 132 2.48 0.51 -4.74
C GLY A 132 3.68 1.31 -5.22
N PHE A 133 4.03 2.34 -4.45
CA PHE A 133 5.17 3.19 -4.71
C PHE A 133 6.22 3.06 -3.59
N SER A 134 7.51 2.98 -3.95
CA SER A 134 8.64 2.96 -3.01
C SER A 134 8.46 1.90 -1.91
N GLN A 135 8.30 2.28 -0.64
CA GLN A 135 8.07 1.37 0.48
C GLN A 135 6.82 0.49 0.26
N GLY A 136 5.75 1.06 -0.29
CA GLY A 136 4.55 0.31 -0.67
C GLY A 136 4.81 -0.72 -1.75
N ALA A 137 5.66 -0.42 -2.74
CA ALA A 137 6.07 -1.38 -3.76
C ALA A 137 6.88 -2.55 -3.16
N MET A 138 7.80 -2.25 -2.24
CA MET A 138 8.57 -3.29 -1.53
C MET A 138 7.64 -4.23 -0.76
N LEU A 139 6.66 -3.68 -0.04
CA LEU A 139 5.68 -4.48 0.71
C LEU A 139 4.82 -5.33 -0.23
N SER A 140 4.35 -4.77 -1.34
CA SER A 140 3.57 -5.50 -2.34
C SER A 140 4.36 -6.68 -2.90
N CYS A 141 5.62 -6.47 -3.28
CA CYS A 141 6.49 -7.54 -3.77
C CYS A 141 6.74 -8.61 -2.71
N ASP A 142 7.02 -8.23 -1.46
CA ASP A 142 7.25 -9.19 -0.37
C ASP A 142 6.01 -10.03 -0.07
N VAL A 143 4.82 -9.44 -0.10
CA VAL A 143 3.54 -10.16 0.04
C VAL A 143 3.34 -11.13 -1.12
N MET A 144 3.48 -10.68 -2.37
CA MET A 144 3.28 -11.52 -3.55
C MET A 144 4.23 -12.71 -3.61
N LEU A 145 5.51 -12.52 -3.24
CA LEU A 145 6.51 -13.59 -3.25
C LEU A 145 6.30 -14.64 -2.14
N ARG A 146 5.48 -14.34 -1.14
CA ARG A 146 5.24 -15.21 0.03
C ARG A 146 3.83 -15.74 0.14
N THR A 147 2.95 -15.37 -0.78
CA THR A 147 1.60 -15.91 -0.87
C THR A 147 1.47 -16.87 -2.05
N ALA A 148 0.61 -17.86 -1.92
CA ALA A 148 0.23 -18.74 -3.03
C ALA A 148 -0.89 -18.14 -3.91
N GLN A 149 -1.41 -16.97 -3.53
CA GLN A 149 -2.47 -16.29 -4.29
C GLN A 149 -1.88 -15.52 -5.48
N PRO A 150 -2.52 -15.59 -6.65
CA PRO A 150 -2.12 -14.80 -7.82
C PRO A 150 -2.73 -13.39 -7.73
N TYR A 151 -1.97 -12.42 -7.28
CA TYR A 151 -2.33 -10.99 -7.33
C TYR A 151 -1.69 -10.32 -8.52
#